data_68a5f3b3485984da0512716370200453
#
_entry.id   68a5f3b3485984da0512716370200453
#
_cell.length_a   1.000
_cell.length_b   1.000
_cell.length_c   1.000
_cell.angle_alpha   90.00
_cell.angle_beta   90.00
_cell.angle_gamma   90.00
#
_symmetry.space_group_name_H-M   'P 1'
#
loop_
_entity.id
_entity.type
_entity.pdbx_description
1 polymer ?
#
loop_
_entity_poly.entity_id
_entity_poly.type
_entity_poly.pdbx_seq_one_letter_code
_entity_poly.pdbx_strand_id
1 'polypeptide(L)'
;IQDEQRSFQRILLESEPDKRDKGYAWHTAIGLQAVDGLKTSDYLVHTAVRNIEGEISFEEANALLQTYYEENPARDAEDRTEEADKVAARIAALLSERAFSFTPNEYLSIHRKLFTGIYPHAGRIRDYNITKKEWVLNGATVLYGSATELRATLEYDFSEEKKFSYKNLSMDEIIHHLAVFISRLWQIHVFGEGNTI
;
A
#
# COMPACT_ATOMS: atom_id res chain seq x y z
N ILE A 1 4.88 -10.66 17.49
CA ILE A 1 5.26 -9.38 16.84
C ILE A 1 6.76 -9.12 16.96
N GLN A 2 7.37 -9.17 18.16
CA GLN A 2 8.81 -8.94 18.31
C GLN A 2 9.66 -10.05 17.68
N ASP A 3 9.25 -11.29 17.76
CA ASP A 3 9.96 -12.44 17.16
C ASP A 3 9.82 -12.47 15.63
N GLU A 4 8.69 -12.06 15.10
CA GLU A 4 8.45 -11.94 13.66
C GLU A 4 9.30 -10.81 13.06
N GLN A 5 9.34 -9.64 13.68
CA GLN A 5 10.21 -8.55 13.26
C GLN A 5 11.70 -8.92 13.30
N ARG A 6 12.13 -9.69 14.31
CA ARG A 6 13.51 -10.22 14.39
C ARG A 6 13.79 -11.23 13.29
N SER A 7 12.81 -12.06 12.91
CA SER A 7 12.93 -13.01 11.81
C SER A 7 13.15 -12.31 10.48
N PHE A 8 12.33 -11.28 10.16
CA PHE A 8 12.53 -10.48 8.96
C PHE A 8 13.86 -9.72 8.93
N GLN A 9 14.26 -9.11 10.06
CA GLN A 9 15.55 -8.42 10.15
C GLN A 9 16.73 -9.37 9.92
N ARG A 10 16.65 -10.59 10.42
CA ARG A 10 17.70 -11.60 10.22
C ARG A 10 17.81 -11.99 8.75
N ILE A 11 16.67 -12.21 8.06
CA ILE A 11 16.65 -12.52 6.61
C ILE A 11 17.27 -11.38 5.81
N LEU A 12 16.97 -10.12 6.13
CA LEU A 12 17.54 -8.93 5.48
C LEU A 12 19.07 -8.84 5.61
N LEU A 13 19.66 -9.36 6.68
CA LEU A 13 21.09 -9.28 6.96
C LEU A 13 21.90 -10.44 6.37
N GLU A 14 21.29 -11.63 6.25
CA GLU A 14 22.01 -12.89 5.97
C GLU A 14 21.80 -13.44 4.54
N SER A 15 20.87 -12.85 3.75
CA SER A 15 20.43 -13.47 2.49
C SER A 15 21.04 -12.85 1.23
N GLU A 16 21.01 -13.62 0.13
CA GLU A 16 21.35 -13.15 -1.21
C GLU A 16 20.46 -11.97 -1.65
N PRO A 17 20.91 -11.10 -2.60
CA PRO A 17 20.21 -9.88 -2.97
C PRO A 17 18.71 -10.04 -3.27
N ASP A 18 18.33 -11.13 -3.95
CA ASP A 18 16.93 -11.40 -4.29
C ASP A 18 16.07 -11.73 -3.06
N LYS A 19 16.59 -12.57 -2.15
CA LYS A 19 15.92 -12.88 -0.88
C LYS A 19 15.81 -11.65 0.02
N ARG A 20 16.84 -10.82 0.03
CA ARG A 20 16.87 -9.57 0.78
C ARG A 20 15.80 -8.61 0.29
N ASP A 21 15.69 -8.44 -1.03
CA ASP A 21 14.72 -7.54 -1.63
C ASP A 21 13.28 -8.00 -1.37
N LYS A 22 13.01 -9.31 -1.49
CA LYS A 22 11.72 -9.91 -1.10
C LYS A 22 11.42 -9.70 0.38
N GLY A 23 12.40 -9.97 1.25
CA GLY A 23 12.27 -9.75 2.70
C GLY A 23 11.93 -8.31 3.03
N TYR A 24 12.57 -7.34 2.36
CA TYR A 24 12.26 -5.92 2.52
C TYR A 24 10.85 -5.57 2.03
N ALA A 25 10.44 -6.09 0.87
CA ALA A 25 9.11 -5.89 0.33
C ALA A 25 8.01 -6.40 1.27
N TRP A 26 8.15 -7.62 1.78
CA TRP A 26 7.22 -8.19 2.75
C TRP A 26 7.20 -7.44 4.08
N HIS A 27 8.38 -7.08 4.61
CA HIS A 27 8.47 -6.30 5.85
C HIS A 27 7.75 -4.96 5.72
N THR A 28 7.97 -4.25 4.60
CA THR A 28 7.29 -2.99 4.31
C THR A 28 5.78 -3.19 4.17
N ALA A 29 5.35 -4.19 3.41
CA ALA A 29 3.95 -4.46 3.16
C ALA A 29 3.16 -4.77 4.45
N ILE A 30 3.72 -5.60 5.33
CA ILE A 30 3.12 -5.92 6.64
C ILE A 30 3.12 -4.69 7.55
N GLY A 31 4.21 -3.91 7.56
CA GLY A 31 4.30 -2.68 8.35
C GLY A 31 3.25 -1.64 7.98
N LEU A 32 2.94 -1.51 6.69
CA LEU A 32 1.91 -0.60 6.20
C LEU A 32 0.50 -0.95 6.72
N GLN A 33 0.18 -2.24 6.91
CA GLN A 33 -1.10 -2.63 7.49
C GLN A 33 -1.27 -2.10 8.92
N ALA A 34 -0.18 -2.09 9.69
CA ALA A 34 -0.19 -1.57 11.06
C ALA A 34 -0.46 -0.05 11.12
N VAL A 35 -0.12 0.72 10.08
CA VAL A 35 -0.44 2.15 9.99
C VAL A 35 -1.95 2.39 9.95
N ASP A 36 -2.68 1.52 9.28
CA ASP A 36 -4.16 1.53 9.23
C ASP A 36 -4.81 0.80 10.44
N GLY A 37 -4.00 0.42 11.43
CA GLY A 37 -4.47 -0.30 12.61
C GLY A 37 -4.86 -1.76 12.33
N LEU A 38 -4.48 -2.30 11.18
CA LEU A 38 -4.77 -3.67 10.79
C LEU A 38 -3.66 -4.62 11.24
N LYS A 39 -4.03 -5.87 11.49
CA LYS A 39 -3.11 -6.93 11.89
C LYS A 39 -3.16 -8.08 10.88
N THR A 40 -1.99 -8.49 10.42
CA THR A 40 -1.85 -9.66 9.55
C THR A 40 -1.87 -10.97 10.35
N SER A 41 -2.25 -12.07 9.69
CA SER A 41 -2.29 -13.41 10.28
C SER A 41 -0.93 -14.10 10.30
N ASP A 42 -0.80 -15.11 11.16
CA ASP A 42 0.37 -16.00 11.14
C ASP A 42 0.45 -16.79 9.82
N TYR A 43 -0.68 -17.08 9.19
CA TYR A 43 -0.72 -17.74 7.88
C TYR A 43 -0.05 -16.89 6.79
N LEU A 44 -0.30 -15.58 6.78
CA LEU A 44 0.41 -14.67 5.88
C LEU A 44 1.91 -14.69 6.12
N VAL A 45 2.35 -14.63 7.38
CA VAL A 45 3.78 -14.62 7.73
C VAL A 45 4.47 -15.91 7.24
N HIS A 46 3.87 -17.07 7.43
CA HIS A 46 4.39 -18.33 6.90
C HIS A 46 4.44 -18.34 5.36
N THR A 47 3.40 -17.82 4.71
CA THR A 47 3.36 -17.71 3.25
C THR A 47 4.44 -16.76 2.71
N ALA A 48 4.67 -15.64 3.41
CA ALA A 48 5.73 -14.69 3.07
C ALA A 48 7.12 -15.32 3.18
N VAL A 49 7.39 -16.09 4.25
CA VAL A 49 8.65 -16.81 4.41
C VAL A 49 8.90 -17.78 3.25
N ARG A 50 7.91 -18.58 2.85
CA ARG A 50 8.00 -19.49 1.72
C ARG A 50 8.30 -18.76 0.40
N ASN A 51 7.71 -17.60 0.18
CA ASN A 51 8.00 -16.78 -0.98
C ASN A 51 9.43 -16.22 -0.94
N ILE A 52 9.90 -15.74 0.21
CA ILE A 52 11.26 -15.22 0.41
C ILE A 52 12.29 -16.33 0.14
N GLU A 53 12.03 -17.54 0.65
CA GLU A 53 12.91 -18.70 0.43
C GLU A 53 12.86 -19.25 -1.01
N GLY A 54 11.95 -18.75 -1.85
CA GLY A 54 11.82 -19.14 -3.25
C GLY A 54 11.05 -20.43 -3.46
N GLU A 55 10.35 -20.93 -2.43
CA GLU A 55 9.50 -22.13 -2.53
C GLU A 55 8.24 -21.87 -3.37
N ILE A 56 7.72 -20.64 -3.32
CA ILE A 56 6.54 -20.21 -4.04
C ILE A 56 6.76 -18.82 -4.65
N SER A 57 6.09 -18.56 -5.77
CA SER A 57 6.03 -17.24 -6.40
C SER A 57 5.08 -16.29 -5.66
N PHE A 58 5.10 -14.99 -5.99
CA PHE A 58 4.10 -14.03 -5.49
C PHE A 58 2.68 -14.38 -5.98
N GLU A 59 2.56 -14.91 -7.18
CA GLU A 59 1.27 -15.36 -7.73
C GLU A 59 0.71 -16.52 -6.91
N GLU A 60 1.54 -17.53 -6.61
CA GLU A 60 1.17 -18.65 -5.76
C GLU A 60 0.85 -18.22 -4.33
N ALA A 61 1.59 -17.27 -3.77
CA ALA A 61 1.31 -16.72 -2.45
C ALA A 61 -0.08 -16.05 -2.40
N ASN A 62 -0.43 -15.23 -3.41
CA ASN A 62 -1.75 -14.62 -3.51
C ASN A 62 -2.86 -15.65 -3.70
N ALA A 63 -2.63 -16.70 -4.51
CA ALA A 63 -3.59 -17.78 -4.71
C ALA A 63 -3.83 -18.57 -3.41
N LEU A 64 -2.79 -18.86 -2.64
CA LEU A 64 -2.90 -19.54 -1.34
C LEU A 64 -3.71 -18.72 -0.34
N LEU A 65 -3.51 -17.41 -0.27
CA LEU A 65 -4.31 -16.53 0.57
C LEU A 65 -5.78 -16.48 0.14
N GLN A 66 -6.03 -16.44 -1.16
CA GLN A 66 -7.39 -16.47 -1.68
C GLN A 66 -8.11 -17.76 -1.25
N THR A 67 -7.50 -18.92 -1.46
CA THR A 67 -8.06 -20.22 -1.06
C THR A 67 -8.24 -20.32 0.45
N TYR A 68 -7.26 -19.83 1.23
CA TYR A 68 -7.34 -19.86 2.68
C TYR A 68 -8.58 -19.11 3.21
N TYR A 69 -8.87 -17.92 2.67
CA TYR A 69 -10.02 -17.13 3.12
C TYR A 69 -11.35 -17.59 2.53
N GLU A 70 -11.35 -18.29 1.39
CA GLU A 70 -12.55 -19.01 0.90
C GLU A 70 -12.95 -20.15 1.82
N GLU A 71 -11.96 -20.85 2.40
CA GLU A 71 -12.19 -21.95 3.36
C GLU A 71 -12.41 -21.47 4.80
N ASN A 72 -11.86 -20.29 5.16
CA ASN A 72 -11.91 -19.70 6.49
C ASN A 72 -12.46 -18.26 6.44
N PRO A 73 -13.74 -18.06 6.08
CA PRO A 73 -14.31 -16.73 6.01
C PRO A 73 -14.34 -16.04 7.38
N ALA A 74 -14.18 -14.73 7.39
CA ALA A 74 -14.27 -13.92 8.60
C ALA A 74 -15.59 -14.18 9.33
N ARG A 75 -15.50 -14.39 10.65
CA ARG A 75 -16.68 -14.65 11.52
C ARG A 75 -17.36 -13.37 11.98
N ASP A 76 -16.63 -12.26 11.93
CA ASP A 76 -17.06 -10.95 12.39
C ASP A 76 -16.81 -9.93 11.30
N ALA A 77 -17.76 -9.02 11.09
CA ALA A 77 -17.64 -7.92 10.13
C ALA A 77 -16.53 -6.90 10.50
N GLU A 78 -16.11 -6.87 11.77
CA GLU A 78 -15.01 -6.04 12.24
C GLU A 78 -13.64 -6.69 12.04
N ASP A 79 -13.60 -8.01 11.76
CA ASP A 79 -12.35 -8.71 11.47
C ASP A 79 -11.87 -8.39 10.05
N ARG A 80 -10.90 -7.50 9.97
CA ARG A 80 -10.26 -7.07 8.71
C ARG A 80 -8.94 -7.80 8.43
N THR A 81 -8.70 -8.96 9.04
CA THR A 81 -7.46 -9.73 8.85
C THR A 81 -7.31 -10.22 7.41
N GLU A 82 -8.40 -10.63 6.76
CA GLU A 82 -8.39 -11.01 5.34
C GLU A 82 -7.93 -9.84 4.45
N GLU A 83 -8.44 -8.64 4.70
CA GLU A 83 -8.03 -7.44 3.98
C GLU A 83 -6.54 -7.18 4.19
N ALA A 84 -6.07 -7.19 5.44
CA ALA A 84 -4.67 -6.96 5.77
C ALA A 84 -3.73 -7.94 5.06
N ASP A 85 -4.07 -9.21 5.05
CA ASP A 85 -3.27 -10.27 4.43
C ASP A 85 -3.22 -10.13 2.91
N LYS A 86 -4.38 -9.98 2.27
CA LYS A 86 -4.46 -9.85 0.82
C LYS A 86 -3.77 -8.59 0.32
N VAL A 87 -3.97 -7.46 1.00
CA VAL A 87 -3.33 -6.20 0.64
C VAL A 87 -1.82 -6.28 0.86
N ALA A 88 -1.34 -6.82 1.98
CA ALA A 88 0.09 -6.98 2.22
C ALA A 88 0.77 -7.84 1.13
N ALA A 89 0.18 -8.97 0.75
CA ALA A 89 0.74 -9.81 -0.32
C ALA A 89 0.81 -9.09 -1.67
N ARG A 90 -0.20 -8.30 -1.99
CA ARG A 90 -0.23 -7.51 -3.23
C ARG A 90 0.76 -6.35 -3.21
N ILE A 91 0.96 -5.70 -2.06
CA ILE A 91 2.01 -4.67 -1.89
C ILE A 91 3.39 -5.29 -2.08
N ALA A 92 3.68 -6.43 -1.45
CA ALA A 92 4.96 -7.10 -1.58
C ALA A 92 5.26 -7.48 -3.04
N ALA A 93 4.25 -7.97 -3.77
CA ALA A 93 4.36 -8.24 -5.20
C ALA A 93 4.64 -6.96 -6.01
N LEU A 94 3.90 -5.87 -5.77
CA LEU A 94 4.09 -4.58 -6.45
C LEU A 94 5.47 -3.99 -6.20
N LEU A 95 5.97 -4.03 -4.98
CA LEU A 95 7.31 -3.54 -4.63
C LEU A 95 8.43 -4.35 -5.32
N SER A 96 8.13 -5.57 -5.73
CA SER A 96 9.04 -6.45 -6.47
C SER A 96 8.93 -6.30 -7.99
N GLU A 97 7.94 -5.59 -8.52
CA GLU A 97 7.82 -5.26 -9.93
C GLU A 97 8.91 -4.25 -10.33
N ARG A 98 9.53 -4.47 -11.50
CA ARG A 98 10.56 -3.55 -12.03
C ARG A 98 10.00 -2.43 -12.90
N ALA A 99 8.78 -2.60 -13.38
CA ALA A 99 8.11 -1.63 -14.24
C ALA A 99 7.22 -0.71 -13.40
N PHE A 100 7.48 0.58 -13.47
CA PHE A 100 6.68 1.61 -12.82
C PHE A 100 6.49 2.79 -13.78
N SER A 101 5.27 3.28 -13.87
CA SER A 101 4.92 4.47 -14.66
C SER A 101 4.38 5.56 -13.73
N PHE A 102 5.06 6.71 -13.71
CA PHE A 102 4.65 7.84 -12.88
C PHE A 102 3.52 8.63 -13.57
N THR A 103 2.29 8.11 -13.45
CA THR A 103 1.09 8.69 -14.09
C THR A 103 -0.14 8.57 -13.17
N PRO A 104 -1.16 9.45 -13.34
CA PRO A 104 -2.43 9.28 -12.64
C PRO A 104 -3.08 7.91 -12.88
N ASN A 105 -2.98 7.39 -14.11
CA ASN A 105 -3.54 6.08 -14.43
C ASN A 105 -2.85 4.94 -13.68
N GLU A 106 -1.53 5.02 -13.50
CA GLU A 106 -0.80 4.02 -12.69
C GLU A 106 -1.21 4.12 -11.21
N TYR A 107 -1.36 5.33 -10.68
CA TYR A 107 -1.87 5.53 -9.32
C TYR A 107 -3.25 4.87 -9.11
N LEU A 108 -4.18 5.05 -10.06
CA LEU A 108 -5.48 4.37 -10.02
C LEU A 108 -5.36 2.85 -10.21
N SER A 109 -4.42 2.40 -11.04
CA SER A 109 -4.13 0.98 -11.28
C SER A 109 -3.59 0.30 -10.03
N ILE A 110 -2.66 0.94 -9.31
CA ILE A 110 -2.12 0.44 -8.04
C ILE A 110 -3.27 0.23 -7.04
N HIS A 111 -4.11 1.23 -6.83
CA HIS A 111 -5.27 1.08 -5.94
C HIS A 111 -6.19 -0.07 -6.38
N ARG A 112 -6.43 -0.23 -7.68
CA ARG A 112 -7.21 -1.34 -8.21
C ARG A 112 -6.55 -2.69 -7.91
N LYS A 113 -5.25 -2.83 -8.17
CA LYS A 113 -4.49 -4.05 -7.91
C LYS A 113 -4.55 -4.43 -6.43
N LEU A 114 -4.40 -3.44 -5.52
CA LEU A 114 -4.41 -3.68 -4.08
C LEU A 114 -5.78 -4.12 -3.57
N PHE A 115 -6.85 -3.50 -4.02
CA PHE A 115 -8.18 -3.60 -3.39
C PHE A 115 -9.24 -4.34 -4.20
N THR A 116 -8.91 -4.90 -5.38
CA THR A 116 -9.86 -5.74 -6.14
C THR A 116 -10.34 -6.92 -5.29
N GLY A 117 -11.66 -7.10 -5.21
CA GLY A 117 -12.30 -8.13 -4.39
C GLY A 117 -12.39 -7.79 -2.90
N ILE A 118 -11.84 -6.64 -2.47
CA ILE A 118 -11.96 -6.11 -1.11
C ILE A 118 -12.96 -4.95 -1.13
N TYR A 119 -12.73 -3.95 -1.97
CA TYR A 119 -13.64 -2.83 -2.12
C TYR A 119 -14.32 -2.83 -3.50
N PRO A 120 -15.64 -2.61 -3.58
CA PRO A 120 -16.36 -2.57 -4.86
C PRO A 120 -15.96 -1.39 -5.75
N HIS A 121 -15.33 -0.36 -5.16
CA HIS A 121 -14.84 0.86 -5.84
C HIS A 121 -13.33 0.85 -6.13
N ALA A 122 -12.65 -0.31 -6.03
CA ALA A 122 -11.22 -0.41 -6.25
C ALA A 122 -10.77 0.24 -7.57
N GLY A 123 -9.81 1.17 -7.51
CA GLY A 123 -9.29 1.93 -8.64
C GLY A 123 -10.24 2.97 -9.24
N ARG A 124 -11.35 3.30 -8.56
CA ARG A 124 -12.29 4.32 -9.01
C ARG A 124 -12.15 5.59 -8.19
N ILE A 125 -12.10 6.72 -8.88
CA ILE A 125 -12.18 8.03 -8.24
C ILE A 125 -13.59 8.16 -7.63
N ARG A 126 -13.67 8.59 -6.37
CA ARG A 126 -14.95 8.84 -5.70
C ARG A 126 -15.75 9.96 -6.38
N ASP A 127 -17.05 9.86 -6.35
CA ASP A 127 -17.99 10.81 -6.92
C ASP A 127 -18.79 11.59 -5.85
N TYR A 128 -18.36 11.52 -4.60
CA TYR A 128 -18.95 12.20 -3.44
C TYR A 128 -17.89 12.91 -2.60
N ASN A 129 -18.29 13.95 -1.87
CA ASN A 129 -17.40 14.69 -0.98
C ASN A 129 -17.20 13.93 0.34
N ILE A 130 -15.95 13.98 0.85
CA ILE A 130 -15.56 13.35 2.13
C ILE A 130 -15.12 14.44 3.11
N THR A 131 -15.59 14.29 4.35
CA THR A 131 -15.12 15.04 5.51
C THR A 131 -14.82 14.06 6.62
N LYS A 132 -13.60 14.07 7.15
CA LYS A 132 -13.18 13.17 8.23
C LYS A 132 -12.57 13.97 9.39
N LYS A 133 -12.62 13.40 10.58
CA LYS A 133 -11.82 13.85 11.72
C LYS A 133 -10.54 13.05 11.73
N GLU A 134 -9.42 13.74 11.59
CA GLU A 134 -8.11 13.08 11.49
C GLU A 134 -7.41 13.09 12.84
N TRP A 135 -7.01 11.91 13.31
CA TRP A 135 -6.32 11.76 14.59
C TRP A 135 -4.96 12.45 14.59
N VAL A 136 -4.24 12.45 13.46
CA VAL A 136 -2.94 13.14 13.30
C VAL A 136 -3.05 14.65 13.46
N LEU A 137 -4.26 15.21 13.33
CA LEU A 137 -4.58 16.61 13.51
C LEU A 137 -5.35 16.86 14.82
N ASN A 138 -5.14 16.04 15.83
CA ASN A 138 -5.85 16.11 17.11
C ASN A 138 -7.38 16.06 16.98
N GLY A 139 -7.89 15.32 16.00
CA GLY A 139 -9.32 15.20 15.76
C GLY A 139 -9.94 16.39 15.03
N ALA A 140 -9.15 17.29 14.47
CA ALA A 140 -9.66 18.38 13.63
C ALA A 140 -10.36 17.81 12.38
N THR A 141 -11.44 18.46 11.97
CA THR A 141 -12.18 18.10 10.78
C THR A 141 -11.44 18.57 9.53
N VAL A 142 -11.21 17.66 8.60
CA VAL A 142 -10.62 17.95 7.29
C VAL A 142 -11.67 17.81 6.21
N LEU A 143 -11.80 18.82 5.38
CA LEU A 143 -12.55 18.76 4.13
C LEU A 143 -11.55 18.41 3.01
N TYR A 144 -11.73 17.23 2.42
CA TYR A 144 -10.89 16.76 1.33
C TYR A 144 -11.30 17.36 -0.02
N GLY A 145 -10.52 17.11 -1.06
CA GLY A 145 -10.76 17.64 -2.40
C GLY A 145 -12.20 17.44 -2.89
N SER A 146 -12.74 18.42 -3.59
CA SER A 146 -14.09 18.35 -4.17
C SER A 146 -14.20 17.20 -5.17
N ALA A 147 -15.23 16.37 -5.06
CA ALA A 147 -15.45 15.22 -5.93
C ALA A 147 -15.48 15.58 -7.42
N THR A 148 -15.98 16.74 -7.76
CA THR A 148 -16.07 17.23 -9.15
C THR A 148 -14.72 17.62 -9.74
N GLU A 149 -13.71 17.88 -8.92
CA GLU A 149 -12.38 18.37 -9.34
C GLU A 149 -11.26 17.35 -9.17
N LEU A 150 -11.53 16.19 -8.54
CA LEU A 150 -10.50 15.21 -8.17
C LEU A 150 -9.64 14.78 -9.34
N ARG A 151 -10.24 14.46 -10.48
CA ARG A 151 -9.50 14.04 -11.67
C ARG A 151 -8.60 15.14 -12.20
N ALA A 152 -9.12 16.36 -12.35
CA ALA A 152 -8.37 17.49 -12.83
C ALA A 152 -7.22 17.86 -11.90
N THR A 153 -7.46 17.84 -10.57
CA THR A 153 -6.43 18.10 -9.56
C THR A 153 -5.34 17.03 -9.57
N LEU A 154 -5.72 15.75 -9.68
CA LEU A 154 -4.76 14.65 -9.77
C LEU A 154 -3.88 14.77 -11.02
N GLU A 155 -4.47 15.04 -12.18
CA GLU A 155 -3.76 15.24 -13.45
C GLU A 155 -2.82 16.44 -13.37
N TYR A 156 -3.25 17.52 -12.74
CA TYR A 156 -2.43 18.71 -12.53
C TYR A 156 -1.21 18.40 -11.66
N ASP A 157 -1.40 17.78 -10.48
CA ASP A 157 -0.32 17.49 -9.54
C ASP A 157 0.72 16.54 -10.16
N PHE A 158 0.29 15.49 -10.87
CA PHE A 158 1.21 14.61 -11.59
C PHE A 158 1.93 15.32 -12.77
N SER A 159 1.25 16.25 -13.44
CA SER A 159 1.88 17.04 -14.52
C SER A 159 2.95 17.98 -13.96
N GLU A 160 2.70 18.64 -12.84
CA GLU A 160 3.68 19.51 -12.18
C GLU A 160 4.88 18.70 -11.67
N GLU A 161 4.63 17.56 -11.03
CA GLU A 161 5.69 16.67 -10.55
C GLU A 161 6.56 16.14 -11.70
N LYS A 162 5.96 15.79 -12.82
CA LYS A 162 6.70 15.34 -14.02
C LYS A 162 7.63 16.42 -14.61
N LYS A 163 7.30 17.70 -14.44
CA LYS A 163 8.13 18.83 -14.88
C LYS A 163 9.25 19.16 -13.89
N PHE A 164 9.13 18.68 -12.66
CA PHE A 164 10.10 18.96 -11.61
C PHE A 164 11.43 18.25 -11.87
N SER A 165 12.54 18.95 -11.64
CA SER A 165 13.88 18.40 -11.85
C SER A 165 14.54 18.09 -10.51
N TYR A 166 14.86 16.84 -10.30
CA TYR A 166 15.62 16.37 -9.13
C TYR A 166 17.15 16.55 -9.28
N LYS A 167 17.61 17.08 -10.41
CA LYS A 167 19.05 17.29 -10.68
C LYS A 167 19.62 18.33 -9.71
N ASN A 168 20.79 18.02 -9.15
CA ASN A 168 21.55 18.89 -8.24
C ASN A 168 20.86 19.20 -6.89
N LEU A 169 19.83 18.44 -6.52
CA LEU A 169 19.23 18.54 -5.19
C LEU A 169 19.96 17.62 -4.21
N SER A 170 20.05 18.06 -2.96
CA SER A 170 20.46 17.23 -1.85
C SER A 170 19.38 16.19 -1.53
N MET A 171 19.74 15.13 -0.81
CA MET A 171 18.80 14.12 -0.36
C MET A 171 17.67 14.72 0.48
N ASP A 172 17.95 15.67 1.35
CA ASP A 172 16.96 16.33 2.19
C ASP A 172 15.95 17.13 1.36
N GLU A 173 16.41 17.82 0.32
CA GLU A 173 15.53 18.55 -0.61
C GLU A 173 14.64 17.59 -1.40
N ILE A 174 15.16 16.45 -1.85
CA ILE A 174 14.40 15.41 -2.54
C ILE A 174 13.33 14.84 -1.61
N ILE A 175 13.71 14.47 -0.39
CA ILE A 175 12.77 13.91 0.62
C ILE A 175 11.67 14.94 0.93
N HIS A 176 12.04 16.20 1.16
CA HIS A 176 11.07 17.25 1.44
C HIS A 176 10.08 17.43 0.28
N HIS A 177 10.58 17.50 -0.96
CA HIS A 177 9.73 17.66 -2.14
C HIS A 177 8.76 16.48 -2.30
N LEU A 178 9.25 15.24 -2.19
CA LEU A 178 8.41 14.04 -2.24
C LEU A 178 7.38 14.00 -1.13
N ALA A 179 7.75 14.40 0.10
CA ALA A 179 6.81 14.47 1.22
C ALA A 179 5.68 15.47 0.95
N VAL A 180 5.98 16.61 0.34
CA VAL A 180 4.97 17.61 -0.06
C VAL A 180 4.05 17.02 -1.14
N PHE A 181 4.60 16.37 -2.16
CA PHE A 181 3.80 15.73 -3.22
C PHE A 181 2.86 14.65 -2.66
N ILE A 182 3.37 13.74 -1.83
CA ILE A 182 2.57 12.69 -1.19
C ILE A 182 1.50 13.29 -0.27
N SER A 183 1.83 14.34 0.49
CA SER A 183 0.86 15.04 1.32
C SER A 183 -0.30 15.63 0.51
N ARG A 184 -0.02 16.16 -0.69
CA ARG A 184 -1.07 16.64 -1.61
C ARG A 184 -1.97 15.50 -2.09
N LEU A 185 -1.40 14.36 -2.50
CA LEU A 185 -2.18 13.18 -2.89
C LEU A 185 -3.09 12.72 -1.74
N TRP A 186 -2.57 12.69 -0.52
CA TRP A 186 -3.36 12.37 0.66
C TRP A 186 -4.49 13.39 0.90
N GLN A 187 -4.22 14.69 0.73
CA GLN A 187 -5.20 15.76 0.91
C GLN A 187 -6.30 15.75 -0.17
N ILE A 188 -5.97 15.38 -1.40
CA ILE A 188 -6.97 15.18 -2.47
C ILE A 188 -7.93 14.06 -2.07
N HIS A 189 -7.42 12.98 -1.48
CA HIS A 189 -8.20 11.83 -1.01
C HIS A 189 -9.09 11.26 -2.12
N VAL A 190 -8.45 10.74 -3.16
CA VAL A 190 -9.07 10.39 -4.44
C VAL A 190 -10.06 9.25 -4.32
N PHE A 191 -9.82 8.31 -3.42
CA PHE A 191 -10.62 7.11 -3.25
C PHE A 191 -11.58 7.21 -2.08
N GLY A 192 -12.62 6.37 -2.07
CA GLY A 192 -13.53 6.26 -0.94
C GLY A 192 -12.87 5.67 0.31
N GLU A 193 -12.01 4.67 0.10
CA GLU A 193 -11.19 3.99 1.13
C GLU A 193 -9.81 3.67 0.54
N GLY A 194 -8.84 3.28 1.39
CA GLY A 194 -7.51 2.85 0.94
C GLY A 194 -6.60 3.99 0.47
N ASN A 195 -6.78 5.21 0.99
CA ASN A 195 -5.93 6.35 0.63
C ASN A 195 -4.64 6.45 1.46
N THR A 196 -4.51 5.68 2.54
CA THR A 196 -3.36 5.75 3.48
C THR A 196 -2.25 4.76 3.11
N ILE A 197 -2.59 3.69 2.41
CA ILE A 197 -1.68 2.62 2.00
C ILE A 197 -1.04 2.88 0.62
#